data_6f7b600fa53a4b02b4e45fe42413dd71
#
_entry.id   6f7b600fa53a4b02b4e45fe42413dd71
#
_cell.length_a   1.000
_cell.length_b   1.000
_cell.length_c   1.000
_cell.angle_alpha   90.00
_cell.angle_beta   90.00
_cell.angle_gamma   90.00
#
_symmetry.space_group_name_H-M   'P 1'
#
loop_
_entity.id
_entity.type
_entity.pdbx_description
1 polymer ?
#
loop_
_entity_poly.entity_id
_entity_poly.type
_entity_poly.pdbx_seq_one_letter_code
_entity_poly.pdbx_strand_id
1 'polypeptide(L)'
;FQIDSRLKQARPTHRLTPFGGVSVMLAGDLRQLPPVFDMALYEVPTASSLAMESHGFQLYRMFDEDTFKLMEQMRQTGDRNAAFRKDLDSLAVNNFSEGQYNRWKSIMNPATMPPERWQDFQDRAIMLAGRKVDLLEFNERRLLNLNSPIYMSSAVNRPASVKSLDSAEAGGLLDTIFIAKGCRILLTRNLWTEAGLVNGADGIVEYILFRSTTDFTKSPPPLPDVLLVRFPGYHGPSFLADKGIEGIVPI
;
A
#
# COMPACT_ATOMS: atom_id res chain seq x y z
N PHE A 1 -0.23 13.44 22.50
CA PHE A 1 -1.10 14.36 23.27
C PHE A 1 -2.58 13.98 23.19
N GLN A 2 -3.19 13.91 22.00
CA GLN A 2 -4.64 13.68 21.85
C GLN A 2 -5.11 12.39 22.52
N ILE A 3 -4.38 11.27 22.34
CA ILE A 3 -4.69 9.98 22.97
C ILE A 3 -4.68 10.10 24.50
N ASP A 4 -3.63 10.70 25.06
CA ASP A 4 -3.51 10.93 26.50
C ASP A 4 -4.68 11.75 27.04
N SER A 5 -5.01 12.85 26.37
CA SER A 5 -6.12 13.73 26.73
C SER A 5 -7.46 12.99 26.73
N ARG A 6 -7.75 12.18 25.69
CA ARG A 6 -8.98 11.40 25.60
C ARG A 6 -9.08 10.31 26.67
N LEU A 7 -7.98 9.62 26.94
CA LEU A 7 -7.95 8.60 27.99
C LEU A 7 -8.15 9.19 29.38
N LYS A 8 -7.57 10.36 29.66
CA LYS A 8 -7.78 11.10 30.92
C LYS A 8 -9.24 11.58 31.05
N GLN A 9 -9.87 12.02 29.97
CA GLN A 9 -11.31 12.36 29.95
C GLN A 9 -12.19 11.14 30.25
N ALA A 10 -11.86 10.00 29.68
CA ALA A 10 -12.60 8.75 29.90
C ALA A 10 -12.41 8.18 31.33
N ARG A 11 -11.33 8.55 32.03
CA ARG A 11 -11.00 8.06 33.37
C ARG A 11 -10.70 9.22 34.32
N PRO A 12 -11.69 10.00 34.74
CA PRO A 12 -11.50 11.22 35.54
C PRO A 12 -10.77 11.02 36.85
N THR A 13 -10.92 9.83 37.48
CA THR A 13 -10.22 9.46 38.74
C THR A 13 -8.71 9.32 38.56
N HIS A 14 -8.24 9.10 37.32
CA HIS A 14 -6.84 8.92 36.95
C HIS A 14 -6.31 10.06 36.06
N ARG A 15 -6.97 11.23 36.07
CA ARG A 15 -6.64 12.34 35.16
C ARG A 15 -5.20 12.89 35.33
N LEU A 16 -4.57 12.67 36.48
CA LEU A 16 -3.19 13.10 36.74
C LEU A 16 -2.15 12.06 36.28
N THR A 17 -2.57 10.84 35.97
CA THR A 17 -1.70 9.77 35.50
C THR A 17 -1.59 9.83 33.96
N PRO A 18 -0.40 9.67 33.38
CA PRO A 18 -0.25 9.55 31.93
C PRO A 18 -1.20 8.51 31.37
N PHE A 19 -1.81 8.81 30.23
CA PHE A 19 -2.82 8.00 29.55
C PHE A 19 -4.01 7.59 30.42
N GLY A 20 -4.30 8.36 31.49
CA GLY A 20 -5.37 8.00 32.45
C GLY A 20 -5.11 6.67 33.17
N GLY A 21 -3.85 6.26 33.33
CA GLY A 21 -3.45 4.98 33.92
C GLY A 21 -3.78 3.76 33.05
N VAL A 22 -3.97 3.93 31.75
CA VAL A 22 -4.13 2.83 30.78
C VAL A 22 -2.75 2.45 30.26
N SER A 23 -2.48 1.14 30.18
CA SER A 23 -1.26 0.63 29.53
C SER A 23 -1.34 0.92 28.03
N VAL A 24 -0.29 1.52 27.49
CA VAL A 24 -0.20 1.88 26.05
C VAL A 24 1.02 1.22 25.46
N MET A 25 0.86 0.61 24.29
CA MET A 25 1.95 0.10 23.46
C MET A 25 1.96 0.87 22.15
N LEU A 26 3.13 1.38 21.78
CA LEU A 26 3.38 1.99 20.48
C LEU A 26 4.12 1.00 19.61
N ALA A 27 3.63 0.77 18.39
CA ALA A 27 4.31 -0.04 17.38
C ALA A 27 4.44 0.76 16.10
N GLY A 28 5.62 0.77 15.50
CA GLY A 28 5.88 1.53 14.29
C GLY A 28 7.27 1.33 13.73
N ASP A 29 7.55 1.98 12.62
CA ASP A 29 8.84 1.99 11.96
C ASP A 29 9.29 3.44 11.72
N LEU A 30 10.27 3.90 12.49
CA LEU A 30 10.81 5.25 12.41
C LEU A 30 11.60 5.52 11.11
N ARG A 31 11.86 4.48 10.30
CA ARG A 31 12.50 4.60 8.97
C ARG A 31 11.48 4.77 7.84
N GLN A 32 10.16 4.63 8.13
CA GLN A 32 9.10 4.94 7.17
C GLN A 32 8.91 6.45 7.05
N LEU A 33 8.12 6.86 6.04
CA LEU A 33 7.85 8.28 5.80
C LEU A 33 7.31 8.96 7.07
N PRO A 34 7.79 10.16 7.40
CA PRO A 34 7.28 10.94 8.51
C PRO A 34 5.82 11.38 8.25
N PRO A 35 5.11 11.86 9.28
CA PRO A 35 3.77 12.42 9.12
C PRO A 35 3.75 13.54 8.10
N VAL A 36 2.67 13.62 7.30
CA VAL A 36 2.46 14.71 6.35
C VAL A 36 1.87 15.90 7.08
N PHE A 37 2.50 17.06 6.99
CA PHE A 37 2.09 18.32 7.65
C PHE A 37 1.98 18.25 9.17
N ASP A 38 2.71 17.34 9.83
CA ASP A 38 2.75 17.22 11.28
C ASP A 38 4.16 16.86 11.73
N MET A 39 4.45 17.08 13.02
CA MET A 39 5.75 16.79 13.61
C MET A 39 5.85 15.29 13.95
N ALA A 40 7.00 14.70 13.62
CA ALA A 40 7.25 13.30 13.98
C ALA A 40 7.37 13.13 15.51
N LEU A 41 6.91 12.00 16.04
CA LEU A 41 6.92 11.73 17.50
C LEU A 41 8.32 11.82 18.12
N TYR A 42 9.37 11.52 17.37
CA TYR A 42 10.78 11.53 17.81
C TYR A 42 11.47 12.88 17.60
N GLU A 43 10.79 13.84 16.97
CA GLU A 43 11.36 15.15 16.67
C GLU A 43 11.33 16.04 17.93
N VAL A 44 12.49 16.63 18.24
CA VAL A 44 12.61 17.48 19.45
C VAL A 44 11.91 18.81 19.20
N PRO A 45 10.93 19.17 20.06
CA PRO A 45 10.24 20.45 19.94
C PRO A 45 11.20 21.63 20.03
N THR A 46 10.94 22.65 19.25
CA THR A 46 11.67 23.92 19.28
C THR A 46 10.94 24.97 20.14
N ALA A 47 11.53 26.14 20.33
CA ALA A 47 10.89 27.25 21.05
C ALA A 47 9.59 27.76 20.38
N SER A 48 9.41 27.48 19.09
CA SER A 48 8.21 27.82 18.31
C SER A 48 7.14 26.72 18.30
N SER A 49 7.45 25.55 18.85
CA SER A 49 6.51 24.44 18.90
C SER A 49 5.34 24.72 19.85
N LEU A 50 4.16 24.17 19.50
CA LEU A 50 2.98 24.30 20.34
C LEU A 50 3.15 23.54 21.66
N ALA A 51 2.48 24.00 22.71
CA ALA A 51 2.52 23.33 24.02
C ALA A 51 2.05 21.87 23.96
N MET A 52 1.09 21.55 23.06
CA MET A 52 0.63 20.19 22.84
C MET A 52 1.68 19.27 22.19
N GLU A 53 2.52 19.81 21.30
CA GLU A 53 3.63 19.10 20.68
C GLU A 53 4.72 18.76 21.70
N SER A 54 5.09 19.76 22.52
CA SER A 54 6.03 19.57 23.63
C SER A 54 5.54 18.52 24.63
N HIS A 55 4.26 18.57 25.00
CA HIS A 55 3.66 17.56 25.87
C HIS A 55 3.61 16.18 25.21
N GLY A 56 3.26 16.11 23.93
CA GLY A 56 3.29 14.87 23.14
C GLY A 56 4.67 14.23 23.11
N PHE A 57 5.71 15.04 22.90
CA PHE A 57 7.10 14.58 22.94
C PHE A 57 7.51 14.05 24.31
N GLN A 58 7.12 14.73 25.39
CA GLN A 58 7.38 14.24 26.76
C GLN A 58 6.72 12.87 27.01
N LEU A 59 5.47 12.68 26.57
CA LEU A 59 4.80 11.39 26.67
C LEU A 59 5.51 10.31 25.85
N TYR A 60 5.98 10.64 24.65
CA TYR A 60 6.75 9.73 23.81
C TYR A 60 8.06 9.30 24.49
N ARG A 61 8.78 10.23 25.13
CA ARG A 61 10.02 9.93 25.85
C ARG A 61 9.85 8.95 27.02
N MET A 62 8.62 8.76 27.53
CA MET A 62 8.36 7.76 28.57
C MET A 62 8.54 6.32 28.08
N PHE A 63 8.56 6.09 26.76
CA PHE A 63 8.78 4.76 26.17
C PHE A 63 10.27 4.45 25.94
N ASP A 64 11.19 5.40 26.15
CA ASP A 64 12.62 5.23 25.82
C ASP A 64 13.26 4.02 26.52
N GLU A 65 12.90 3.76 27.78
CA GLU A 65 13.46 2.67 28.58
C GLU A 65 12.86 1.30 28.26
N ASP A 66 11.64 1.28 27.72
CA ASP A 66 10.87 0.06 27.41
C ASP A 66 10.76 -0.18 25.91
N THR A 67 11.76 0.19 25.13
CA THR A 67 11.75 0.06 23.68
C THR A 67 12.38 -1.26 23.22
N PHE A 68 11.61 -2.04 22.45
CA PHE A 68 12.07 -3.25 21.79
C PHE A 68 12.24 -3.04 20.29
N LYS A 69 13.41 -3.41 19.78
CA LYS A 69 13.69 -3.35 18.36
C LYS A 69 13.68 -4.76 17.76
N LEU A 70 12.84 -4.95 16.73
CA LEU A 70 12.89 -6.18 15.95
C LEU A 70 14.15 -6.18 15.08
N MET A 71 15.01 -7.17 15.26
CA MET A 71 16.33 -7.24 14.61
C MET A 71 16.38 -8.23 13.45
N GLU A 72 15.49 -9.21 13.43
CA GLU A 72 15.49 -10.25 12.40
C GLU A 72 14.82 -9.75 11.11
N GLN A 73 15.54 -9.87 10.00
CA GLN A 73 15.06 -9.48 8.68
C GLN A 73 14.31 -10.65 8.03
N MET A 74 12.97 -10.52 7.99
CA MET A 74 12.08 -11.55 7.44
C MET A 74 11.77 -11.39 5.95
N ARG A 75 12.00 -10.20 5.36
CA ARG A 75 11.63 -9.92 3.96
C ARG A 75 12.73 -10.27 2.96
N GLN A 76 13.96 -9.85 3.22
CA GLN A 76 15.13 -10.10 2.37
C GLN A 76 16.03 -11.15 3.02
N THR A 77 15.51 -12.38 3.15
CA THR A 77 16.25 -13.48 3.78
C THR A 77 17.33 -14.08 2.87
N GLY A 78 18.27 -14.82 3.46
CA GLY A 78 19.33 -15.54 2.76
C GLY A 78 20.53 -14.69 2.35
N ASP A 79 21.65 -15.38 2.04
CA ASP A 79 22.94 -14.75 1.72
C ASP A 79 22.90 -13.95 0.41
N ARG A 80 22.08 -14.37 -0.53
CA ARG A 80 21.87 -13.68 -1.82
C ARG A 80 21.48 -12.20 -1.64
N ASN A 81 20.75 -11.91 -0.57
CA ASN A 81 20.26 -10.57 -0.27
C ASN A 81 21.13 -9.79 0.73
N ALA A 82 22.25 -10.37 1.20
CA ALA A 82 23.08 -9.76 2.23
C ALA A 82 23.64 -8.38 1.79
N ALA A 83 24.12 -8.28 0.55
CA ALA A 83 24.64 -7.02 0.02
C ALA A 83 23.53 -5.96 -0.09
N PHE A 84 22.33 -6.36 -0.53
CA PHE A 84 21.18 -5.47 -0.64
C PHE A 84 20.72 -4.96 0.74
N ARG A 85 20.65 -5.85 1.75
CA ARG A 85 20.33 -5.44 3.13
C ARG A 85 21.32 -4.40 3.66
N LYS A 86 22.62 -4.64 3.45
CA LYS A 86 23.68 -3.70 3.85
C LYS A 86 23.52 -2.34 3.16
N ASP A 87 23.12 -2.34 1.89
CA ASP A 87 22.84 -1.11 1.15
C ASP A 87 21.66 -0.36 1.72
N LEU A 88 20.55 -1.06 2.05
CA LEU A 88 19.38 -0.46 2.68
C LEU A 88 19.72 0.13 4.05
N ASP A 89 20.53 -0.55 4.86
CA ASP A 89 20.97 -0.02 6.15
C ASP A 89 21.83 1.23 5.98
N SER A 90 22.74 1.25 5.01
CA SER A 90 23.54 2.43 4.70
C SER A 90 22.69 3.61 4.24
N LEU A 91 21.69 3.34 3.41
CA LEU A 91 20.74 4.35 2.93
C LEU A 91 19.92 4.93 4.10
N ALA A 92 19.46 4.07 5.01
CA ALA A 92 18.64 4.47 6.16
C ALA A 92 19.35 5.43 7.13
N VAL A 93 20.68 5.38 7.19
CA VAL A 93 21.50 6.28 8.04
C VAL A 93 22.22 7.37 7.23
N ASN A 94 21.80 7.60 6.00
CA ASN A 94 22.37 8.58 5.07
C ASN A 94 23.90 8.38 4.85
N ASN A 95 24.34 7.13 4.84
CA ASN A 95 25.75 6.75 4.62
C ASN A 95 25.87 5.85 3.37
N PHE A 96 25.17 6.23 2.29
CA PHE A 96 25.17 5.49 1.04
C PHE A 96 26.31 5.97 0.15
N SER A 97 27.29 5.10 -0.08
CA SER A 97 28.50 5.44 -0.82
C SER A 97 28.25 5.55 -2.33
N GLU A 98 29.11 6.28 -3.01
CA GLU A 98 29.11 6.36 -4.48
C GLU A 98 29.27 4.98 -5.14
N GLY A 99 30.08 4.09 -4.55
CA GLY A 99 30.23 2.71 -5.04
C GLY A 99 28.93 1.91 -4.95
N GLN A 100 28.16 2.07 -3.88
CA GLN A 100 26.84 1.45 -3.74
C GLN A 100 25.85 2.03 -4.76
N TYR A 101 25.84 3.35 -4.93
CA TYR A 101 25.01 4.01 -5.94
C TYR A 101 25.33 3.52 -7.36
N ASN A 102 26.60 3.47 -7.74
CA ASN A 102 27.02 3.01 -9.06
C ASN A 102 26.66 1.52 -9.31
N ARG A 103 26.75 0.69 -8.28
CA ARG A 103 26.31 -0.71 -8.35
C ARG A 103 24.79 -0.79 -8.60
N TRP A 104 23.98 -0.03 -7.88
CA TRP A 104 22.54 -0.01 -8.10
C TRP A 104 22.18 0.50 -9.48
N LYS A 105 22.81 1.59 -9.91
CA LYS A 105 22.64 2.14 -11.26
C LYS A 105 22.98 1.13 -12.35
N SER A 106 24.05 0.36 -12.18
CA SER A 106 24.43 -0.68 -13.15
C SER A 106 23.45 -1.86 -13.20
N ILE A 107 22.93 -2.29 -12.05
CA ILE A 107 21.91 -3.36 -11.97
C ILE A 107 20.60 -2.94 -12.65
N MET A 108 20.26 -1.66 -12.60
CA MET A 108 19.00 -1.12 -13.13
C MET A 108 19.13 -0.57 -14.57
N ASN A 109 20.31 -0.68 -15.18
CA ASN A 109 20.52 -0.18 -16.53
C ASN A 109 19.95 -1.15 -17.58
N PRO A 110 18.91 -0.76 -18.34
CA PRO A 110 18.31 -1.62 -19.36
C PRO A 110 19.29 -2.10 -20.43
N ALA A 111 20.32 -1.28 -20.75
CA ALA A 111 21.30 -1.61 -21.78
C ALA A 111 22.23 -2.77 -21.38
N THR A 112 22.37 -3.03 -20.08
CA THR A 112 23.24 -4.09 -19.56
C THR A 112 22.47 -5.24 -18.90
N MET A 113 21.14 -5.09 -18.80
CA MET A 113 20.28 -6.11 -18.21
C MET A 113 20.06 -7.28 -19.19
N PRO A 114 20.18 -8.54 -18.75
CA PRO A 114 19.82 -9.68 -19.60
C PRO A 114 18.39 -9.55 -20.12
N PRO A 115 18.13 -9.89 -21.38
CA PRO A 115 16.79 -9.73 -22.00
C PRO A 115 15.66 -10.38 -21.21
N GLU A 116 15.87 -11.58 -20.68
CA GLU A 116 14.89 -12.29 -19.85
C GLU A 116 14.55 -11.52 -18.57
N ARG A 117 15.56 -10.95 -17.91
CA ARG A 117 15.38 -10.12 -16.69
C ARG A 117 14.69 -8.79 -17.02
N TRP A 118 15.02 -8.21 -18.16
CA TRP A 118 14.37 -7.00 -18.65
C TRP A 118 12.90 -7.24 -18.93
N GLN A 119 12.55 -8.35 -19.56
CA GLN A 119 11.17 -8.75 -19.80
C GLN A 119 10.41 -8.96 -18.49
N ASP A 120 10.98 -9.74 -17.56
CA ASP A 120 10.38 -9.96 -16.25
C ASP A 120 10.17 -8.64 -15.48
N PHE A 121 11.15 -7.73 -15.56
CA PHE A 121 11.02 -6.39 -14.98
C PHE A 121 9.87 -5.60 -15.63
N GLN A 122 9.79 -5.61 -16.95
CA GLN A 122 8.70 -4.95 -17.67
C GLN A 122 7.33 -5.52 -17.31
N ASP A 123 7.22 -6.84 -17.18
CA ASP A 123 5.94 -7.50 -16.95
C ASP A 123 5.48 -7.47 -15.50
N ARG A 124 6.43 -7.57 -14.55
CA ARG A 124 6.12 -7.79 -13.13
C ARG A 124 6.48 -6.65 -12.20
N ALA A 125 7.38 -5.75 -12.58
CA ALA A 125 7.80 -4.69 -11.69
C ALA A 125 6.63 -3.76 -11.34
N ILE A 126 6.58 -3.38 -10.06
CA ILE A 126 5.66 -2.38 -9.55
C ILE A 126 6.37 -1.03 -9.58
N MET A 127 5.73 -0.04 -10.18
CA MET A 127 6.25 1.32 -10.18
C MET A 127 5.87 2.03 -8.88
N LEU A 128 6.87 2.60 -8.22
CA LEU A 128 6.69 3.54 -7.12
C LEU A 128 7.04 4.94 -7.62
N ALA A 129 6.15 5.88 -7.46
CA ALA A 129 6.37 7.27 -7.87
C ALA A 129 5.91 8.23 -6.77
N GLY A 130 6.55 9.40 -6.70
CA GLY A 130 6.20 10.45 -5.75
C GLY A 130 4.93 11.22 -6.12
N ARG A 131 4.51 11.20 -7.39
CA ARG A 131 3.34 11.91 -7.88
C ARG A 131 2.30 10.96 -8.46
N LYS A 132 1.02 11.19 -8.13
CA LYS A 132 -0.10 10.40 -8.66
C LYS A 132 -0.16 10.41 -10.19
N VAL A 133 0.16 11.54 -10.84
CA VAL A 133 0.14 11.66 -12.30
C VAL A 133 1.11 10.69 -12.98
N ASP A 134 2.30 10.50 -12.43
CA ASP A 134 3.30 9.57 -12.98
C ASP A 134 2.80 8.11 -12.93
N LEU A 135 2.07 7.76 -11.85
CA LEU A 135 1.44 6.44 -11.72
C LEU A 135 0.29 6.23 -12.70
N LEU A 136 -0.53 7.27 -12.90
CA LEU A 136 -1.65 7.20 -13.85
C LEU A 136 -1.16 7.01 -15.27
N GLU A 137 -0.18 7.79 -15.72
CA GLU A 137 0.44 7.66 -17.04
C GLU A 137 1.11 6.28 -17.23
N PHE A 138 1.78 5.78 -16.21
CA PHE A 138 2.37 4.45 -16.26
C PHE A 138 1.30 3.37 -16.40
N ASN A 139 0.25 3.41 -15.58
CA ASN A 139 -0.84 2.44 -15.60
C ASN A 139 -1.61 2.47 -16.93
N GLU A 140 -1.90 3.68 -17.47
CA GLU A 140 -2.54 3.84 -18.77
C GLU A 140 -1.71 3.19 -19.87
N ARG A 141 -0.42 3.46 -19.92
CA ARG A 141 0.49 2.86 -20.90
C ARG A 141 0.53 1.34 -20.79
N ARG A 142 0.53 0.81 -19.56
CA ARG A 142 0.49 -0.64 -19.31
C ARG A 142 -0.83 -1.27 -19.79
N LEU A 143 -1.96 -0.61 -19.54
CA LEU A 143 -3.27 -1.07 -20.00
C LEU A 143 -3.35 -1.08 -21.52
N LEU A 144 -2.90 -0.03 -22.19
CA LEU A 144 -2.86 0.05 -23.65
C LEU A 144 -2.01 -1.06 -24.28
N ASN A 145 -0.88 -1.40 -23.66
CA ASN A 145 0.01 -2.47 -24.14
C ASN A 145 -0.60 -3.88 -24.02
N LEU A 146 -1.69 -4.06 -23.26
CA LEU A 146 -2.38 -5.35 -23.20
C LEU A 146 -3.13 -5.70 -24.49
N ASN A 147 -3.36 -4.75 -25.38
CA ASN A 147 -4.13 -4.93 -26.63
C ASN A 147 -5.49 -5.61 -26.41
N SER A 148 -6.11 -5.36 -25.26
CA SER A 148 -7.42 -5.86 -24.85
C SER A 148 -8.39 -4.70 -24.65
N PRO A 149 -9.70 -4.89 -24.84
CA PRO A 149 -10.69 -3.88 -24.56
C PRO A 149 -10.55 -3.37 -23.10
N ILE A 150 -10.55 -2.05 -22.94
CA ILE A 150 -10.45 -1.39 -21.62
C ILE A 150 -11.86 -0.96 -21.22
N TYR A 151 -12.30 -1.42 -20.06
CA TYR A 151 -13.56 -1.04 -19.45
C TYR A 151 -13.32 0.05 -18.41
N MET A 152 -14.13 1.09 -18.47
CA MET A 152 -14.15 2.16 -17.49
C MET A 152 -15.26 1.88 -16.48
N SER A 153 -14.90 1.79 -15.20
CA SER A 153 -15.82 1.64 -14.09
C SER A 153 -15.83 2.91 -13.26
N SER A 154 -16.96 3.60 -13.19
CA SER A 154 -17.11 4.82 -12.41
C SER A 154 -17.77 4.54 -11.07
N ALA A 155 -17.30 5.23 -10.02
CA ALA A 155 -17.85 5.10 -8.68
C ALA A 155 -19.31 5.61 -8.62
N VAL A 156 -20.12 4.92 -7.82
CA VAL A 156 -21.47 5.39 -7.46
C VAL A 156 -21.39 6.08 -6.10
N ASN A 157 -21.33 7.41 -6.10
CA ASN A 157 -21.15 8.22 -4.90
C ASN A 157 -22.46 8.47 -4.17
N ARG A 158 -22.54 8.13 -2.88
CA ARG A 158 -23.72 8.40 -2.01
C ARG A 158 -23.25 8.88 -0.64
N PRO A 159 -23.64 10.10 -0.19
CA PRO A 159 -24.36 11.13 -0.95
C PRO A 159 -23.53 11.72 -2.09
N ALA A 160 -24.14 12.44 -3.02
CA ALA A 160 -23.46 13.00 -4.19
C ALA A 160 -22.31 13.96 -3.82
N SER A 161 -22.38 14.59 -2.65
CA SER A 161 -21.34 15.51 -2.13
C SER A 161 -19.96 14.85 -1.94
N VAL A 162 -19.91 13.53 -1.74
CA VAL A 162 -18.60 12.83 -1.58
C VAL A 162 -17.81 12.72 -2.88
N LYS A 163 -18.42 13.05 -4.02
CA LYS A 163 -17.72 13.06 -5.32
C LYS A 163 -16.57 14.07 -5.38
N SER A 164 -16.61 15.11 -4.55
CA SER A 164 -15.56 16.14 -4.48
C SER A 164 -14.39 15.78 -3.55
N LEU A 165 -14.49 14.66 -2.84
CA LEU A 165 -13.40 14.22 -1.95
C LEU A 165 -12.21 13.70 -2.76
N ASP A 166 -11.00 14.02 -2.30
CA ASP A 166 -9.79 13.37 -2.81
C ASP A 166 -9.81 11.87 -2.45
N SER A 167 -9.15 11.06 -3.25
CA SER A 167 -9.00 9.62 -3.00
C SER A 167 -8.41 9.31 -1.62
N ALA A 168 -7.56 10.17 -1.06
CA ALA A 168 -7.03 10.01 0.29
C ALA A 168 -8.12 10.17 1.36
N GLU A 169 -9.00 11.15 1.21
CA GLU A 169 -10.16 11.38 2.08
C GLU A 169 -11.21 10.28 1.92
N ALA A 170 -11.30 9.72 0.71
CA ALA A 170 -12.19 8.60 0.39
C ALA A 170 -11.62 7.22 0.79
N GLY A 171 -10.59 7.16 1.64
CA GLY A 171 -9.98 5.91 2.11
C GLY A 171 -9.23 5.14 1.01
N GLY A 172 -8.66 5.83 0.04
CA GLY A 172 -7.93 5.26 -1.09
C GLY A 172 -8.80 4.83 -2.27
N LEU A 173 -10.10 5.08 -2.21
CA LEU A 173 -11.01 4.78 -3.32
C LEU A 173 -10.82 5.78 -4.47
N LEU A 174 -10.91 5.28 -5.70
CA LEU A 174 -10.83 6.07 -6.92
C LEU A 174 -12.22 6.31 -7.49
N ASP A 175 -12.45 7.50 -8.04
CA ASP A 175 -13.70 7.81 -8.74
C ASP A 175 -13.88 6.98 -10.01
N THR A 176 -12.80 6.62 -10.65
CA THR A 176 -12.81 5.84 -11.89
C THR A 176 -11.65 4.86 -11.88
N ILE A 177 -11.94 3.62 -12.23
CA ILE A 177 -10.93 2.59 -12.47
C ILE A 177 -11.05 2.06 -13.90
N PHE A 178 -9.91 1.78 -14.51
CA PHE A 178 -9.81 1.16 -15.82
C PHE A 178 -9.38 -0.29 -15.68
N ILE A 179 -10.10 -1.19 -16.31
CA ILE A 179 -9.91 -2.63 -16.15
C ILE A 179 -9.86 -3.25 -17.56
N ALA A 180 -8.90 -4.13 -17.78
CA ALA A 180 -8.80 -4.93 -19.00
C ALA A 180 -8.49 -6.37 -18.64
N LYS A 181 -8.82 -7.31 -19.52
CA LYS A 181 -8.34 -8.68 -19.39
C LYS A 181 -6.81 -8.69 -19.44
N GLY A 182 -6.17 -9.39 -18.50
CA GLY A 182 -4.73 -9.45 -18.35
C GLY A 182 -4.14 -8.32 -17.50
N CYS A 183 -4.92 -7.32 -17.09
CA CYS A 183 -4.38 -6.28 -16.19
C CYS A 183 -4.12 -6.81 -14.79
N ARG A 184 -3.09 -6.27 -14.16
CA ARG A 184 -2.79 -6.53 -12.75
C ARG A 184 -3.65 -5.62 -11.89
N ILE A 185 -4.16 -6.19 -10.82
CA ILE A 185 -4.90 -5.47 -9.78
C ILE A 185 -4.30 -5.73 -8.41
N LEU A 186 -4.56 -4.81 -7.50
CA LEU A 186 -4.18 -4.93 -6.10
C LEU A 186 -5.43 -4.82 -5.24
N LEU A 187 -5.63 -5.75 -4.30
CA LEU A 187 -6.69 -5.62 -3.32
C LEU A 187 -6.36 -4.47 -2.36
N THR A 188 -7.31 -3.58 -2.14
CA THR A 188 -7.19 -2.46 -1.20
C THR A 188 -7.84 -2.74 0.15
N ARG A 189 -8.43 -3.93 0.31
CA ARG A 189 -9.08 -4.40 1.55
C ARG A 189 -8.87 -5.90 1.74
N ASN A 190 -8.96 -6.33 3.01
CA ASN A 190 -9.04 -7.75 3.32
C ASN A 190 -10.42 -8.27 2.95
N LEU A 191 -10.48 -9.26 2.05
CA LEU A 191 -11.70 -9.95 1.66
C LEU A 191 -11.83 -11.29 2.37
N TRP A 192 -10.76 -12.07 2.40
CA TRP A 192 -10.70 -13.37 3.06
C TRP A 192 -9.26 -13.67 3.47
N THR A 193 -8.93 -13.30 4.70
CA THR A 193 -7.55 -13.35 5.23
C THR A 193 -7.00 -14.78 5.25
N GLU A 194 -7.82 -15.74 5.68
CA GLU A 194 -7.44 -17.15 5.80
C GLU A 194 -7.16 -17.80 4.43
N ALA A 195 -7.69 -17.25 3.35
CA ALA A 195 -7.48 -17.73 1.99
C ALA A 195 -6.43 -16.93 1.20
N GLY A 196 -5.76 -15.95 1.84
CA GLY A 196 -4.74 -15.12 1.20
C GLY A 196 -5.29 -13.92 0.43
N LEU A 197 -6.59 -13.61 0.50
CA LEU A 197 -7.18 -12.41 -0.10
C LEU A 197 -7.10 -11.24 0.88
N VAL A 198 -5.91 -10.69 1.03
CA VAL A 198 -5.61 -9.61 1.97
C VAL A 198 -5.32 -8.30 1.24
N ASN A 199 -5.37 -7.20 1.97
CA ASN A 199 -4.92 -5.91 1.47
C ASN A 199 -3.47 -6.01 0.97
N GLY A 200 -3.21 -5.58 -0.25
CA GLY A 200 -1.92 -5.71 -0.92
C GLY A 200 -1.73 -7.00 -1.72
N ALA A 201 -2.70 -7.94 -1.70
CA ALA A 201 -2.65 -9.10 -2.58
C ALA A 201 -2.79 -8.67 -4.04
N ASP A 202 -1.83 -9.07 -4.87
CA ASP A 202 -1.84 -8.82 -6.30
C ASP A 202 -2.48 -9.97 -7.07
N GLY A 203 -3.21 -9.63 -8.13
CA GLY A 203 -3.89 -10.58 -9.00
C GLY A 203 -3.91 -10.14 -10.45
N ILE A 204 -4.27 -11.05 -11.34
CA ILE A 204 -4.43 -10.81 -12.77
C ILE A 204 -5.89 -11.03 -13.15
N VAL A 205 -6.50 -10.06 -13.82
CA VAL A 205 -7.87 -10.18 -14.32
C VAL A 205 -7.90 -11.15 -15.50
N GLU A 206 -8.55 -12.30 -15.32
CA GLU A 206 -8.70 -13.32 -16.36
C GLU A 206 -9.95 -13.10 -17.21
N TYR A 207 -11.06 -12.71 -16.56
CA TYR A 207 -12.33 -12.44 -17.23
C TYR A 207 -13.07 -11.30 -16.56
N ILE A 208 -13.80 -10.53 -17.37
CA ILE A 208 -14.71 -9.48 -16.95
C ILE A 208 -16.11 -9.93 -17.39
N LEU A 209 -16.99 -10.18 -16.44
CA LEU A 209 -18.31 -10.74 -16.69
C LEU A 209 -19.40 -9.70 -16.52
N PHE A 210 -20.30 -9.66 -17.47
CA PHE A 210 -21.52 -8.84 -17.47
C PHE A 210 -22.73 -9.75 -17.64
N ARG A 211 -23.87 -9.32 -17.12
CA ARG A 211 -25.13 -10.02 -17.39
C ARG A 211 -25.47 -9.97 -18.88
N SER A 212 -26.13 -10.99 -19.37
CA SER A 212 -26.58 -11.05 -20.77
C SER A 212 -27.53 -9.90 -21.16
N THR A 213 -28.19 -9.28 -20.16
CA THR A 213 -29.10 -8.14 -20.35
C THR A 213 -28.38 -6.78 -20.25
N THR A 214 -27.04 -6.76 -20.13
CA THR A 214 -26.27 -5.52 -19.96
C THR A 214 -26.32 -4.69 -21.23
N ASP A 215 -26.75 -3.44 -21.09
CA ASP A 215 -26.82 -2.46 -22.16
C ASP A 215 -25.57 -1.56 -22.14
N PHE A 216 -24.63 -1.81 -23.05
CA PHE A 216 -23.38 -1.05 -23.18
C PHE A 216 -23.55 0.31 -23.84
N THR A 217 -24.75 0.68 -24.32
CA THR A 217 -25.00 2.00 -24.90
C THR A 217 -25.29 3.07 -23.83
N LYS A 218 -25.48 2.67 -22.58
CA LYS A 218 -25.77 3.57 -21.47
C LYS A 218 -24.54 4.40 -21.04
N SER A 219 -24.82 5.61 -20.60
CA SER A 219 -23.84 6.50 -19.98
C SER A 219 -24.30 6.85 -18.56
N PRO A 220 -23.52 6.61 -17.49
CA PRO A 220 -22.17 6.01 -17.51
C PRO A 220 -22.19 4.55 -17.96
N PRO A 221 -21.04 4.01 -18.39
CA PRO A 221 -20.92 2.60 -18.77
C PRO A 221 -21.36 1.66 -17.63
N PRO A 222 -21.96 0.50 -17.96
CA PRO A 222 -22.40 -0.44 -16.94
C PRO A 222 -21.19 -1.00 -16.17
N LEU A 223 -21.39 -1.22 -14.87
CA LEU A 223 -20.39 -1.91 -14.05
C LEU A 223 -20.35 -3.40 -14.41
N PRO A 224 -19.18 -4.05 -14.40
CA PRO A 224 -19.12 -5.50 -14.45
C PRO A 224 -19.82 -6.11 -13.24
N ASP A 225 -20.46 -7.25 -13.43
CA ASP A 225 -21.07 -7.98 -12.32
C ASP A 225 -20.02 -8.75 -11.52
N VAL A 226 -19.01 -9.29 -12.20
CA VAL A 226 -17.96 -10.10 -11.59
C VAL A 226 -16.67 -9.94 -12.38
N LEU A 227 -15.56 -9.81 -11.65
CA LEU A 227 -14.22 -10.00 -12.17
C LEU A 227 -13.72 -11.38 -11.75
N LEU A 228 -13.29 -12.20 -12.67
CA LEU A 228 -12.58 -13.43 -12.37
C LEU A 228 -11.09 -13.14 -12.34
N VAL A 229 -10.49 -13.21 -11.15
CA VAL A 229 -9.12 -12.79 -10.90
C VAL A 229 -8.29 -13.96 -10.42
N ARG A 230 -7.11 -14.14 -11.01
CA ARG A 230 -6.11 -15.10 -10.53
C ARG A 230 -5.21 -14.44 -9.52
N PHE A 231 -5.23 -14.95 -8.29
CA PHE A 231 -4.32 -14.53 -7.22
C PHE A 231 -3.29 -15.63 -6.95
N PRO A 232 -1.99 -15.38 -7.20
CA PRO A 232 -0.94 -16.39 -6.96
C PRO A 232 -0.84 -16.85 -5.49
N GLY A 233 -1.19 -15.98 -4.56
CA GLY A 233 -1.21 -16.27 -3.12
C GLY A 233 -2.51 -16.86 -2.59
N TYR A 234 -3.50 -17.14 -3.43
CA TYR A 234 -4.77 -17.71 -3.02
C TYR A 234 -4.65 -19.21 -2.72
N HIS A 235 -5.09 -19.62 -1.56
CA HIS A 235 -5.08 -21.02 -1.10
C HIS A 235 -6.42 -21.48 -0.53
N GLY A 236 -7.48 -20.77 -0.86
CA GLY A 236 -8.86 -21.16 -0.55
C GLY A 236 -9.41 -22.20 -1.55
N PRO A 237 -10.70 -22.55 -1.43
CA PRO A 237 -11.35 -23.51 -2.33
C PRO A 237 -11.38 -23.01 -3.76
N SER A 238 -11.19 -23.91 -4.73
CA SER A 238 -11.26 -23.57 -6.16
C SER A 238 -12.72 -23.43 -6.59
N PHE A 239 -13.10 -22.24 -7.06
CA PHE A 239 -14.46 -21.93 -7.56
C PHE A 239 -14.75 -22.55 -8.93
N LEU A 240 -13.73 -22.93 -9.68
CA LEU A 240 -13.82 -23.48 -11.03
C LEU A 240 -13.10 -24.83 -11.12
N ALA A 241 -13.08 -25.60 -10.03
CA ALA A 241 -12.43 -26.90 -9.98
C ALA A 241 -13.02 -27.89 -10.99
N ASP A 242 -14.33 -27.83 -11.21
CA ASP A 242 -15.07 -28.62 -12.20
C ASP A 242 -14.61 -28.37 -13.65
N LYS A 243 -13.97 -27.23 -13.91
CA LYS A 243 -13.40 -26.82 -15.19
C LYS A 243 -11.87 -26.98 -15.26
N GLY A 244 -11.26 -27.56 -14.21
CA GLY A 244 -9.80 -27.70 -14.13
C GLY A 244 -9.05 -26.38 -13.99
N ILE A 245 -9.72 -25.32 -13.49
CA ILE A 245 -9.13 -23.98 -13.34
C ILE A 245 -8.96 -23.70 -11.86
N GLU A 246 -7.71 -23.54 -11.44
CA GLU A 246 -7.35 -23.26 -10.04
C GLU A 246 -6.88 -21.81 -9.85
N GLY A 247 -6.98 -21.31 -8.60
CA GLY A 247 -6.49 -20.01 -8.20
C GLY A 247 -7.26 -18.82 -8.77
N ILE A 248 -8.41 -19.04 -9.43
CA ILE A 248 -9.28 -17.96 -9.89
C ILE A 248 -10.42 -17.75 -8.89
N VAL A 249 -10.60 -16.48 -8.53
CA VAL A 249 -11.58 -16.05 -7.53
C VAL A 249 -12.52 -15.02 -8.15
N PRO A 250 -13.83 -15.13 -7.95
CA PRO A 250 -14.77 -14.08 -8.30
C PRO A 250 -14.65 -12.92 -7.31
N ILE A 251 -14.49 -11.72 -7.84
CA ILE A 251 -14.42 -10.45 -7.10
C ILE A 251 -15.56 -9.54 -7.58
#